data_0b578722d58ebbcb942d0d276abb5514
#
_entry.id   0b578722d58ebbcb942d0d276abb5514
#
_cell.length_a   1.000
_cell.length_b   1.000
_cell.length_c   1.000
_cell.angle_alpha   90.00
_cell.angle_beta   90.00
_cell.angle_gamma   90.00
#
_symmetry.space_group_name_H-M   'P 1'
#
loop_
_entity.id
_entity.type
_entity.pdbx_description
1 polymer ?
#
loop_
_entity_poly.entity_id
_entity_poly.type
_entity_poly.pdbx_seq_one_letter_code
_entity_poly.pdbx_strand_id
1 'polypeptide(L)'
;MSQPPDKPDPKQGPKHSVKQRPKYSKSAKHQAHLTAAADVLQVLLQNSKSELSDGFLRWRLEQQWADVVGVAIAQQTLPVAFEKGSLFIWVRHPTWMQQLWYFQDVIKEKVNRHLEREPGREWCRQVKFTLNRRAAQKEQERSED
;
A
#
# COMPACT_ATOMS: atom_id res chain seq x y z
N MET A 1 54.56 -1.35 -56.25
CA MET A 1 54.22 -0.29 -55.35
C MET A 1 52.95 -0.71 -54.62
N SER A 2 53.19 -1.08 -53.42
CA SER A 2 52.04 -1.51 -52.54
C SER A 2 51.31 -0.29 -52.01
N GLN A 3 50.02 -0.26 -52.20
CA GLN A 3 49.18 0.72 -51.52
C GLN A 3 49.18 0.46 -50.03
N PRO A 4 49.27 1.52 -49.24
CA PRO A 4 49.12 1.34 -47.80
C PRO A 4 47.74 0.76 -47.49
N PRO A 5 47.66 -0.10 -46.50
CA PRO A 5 46.36 -0.67 -46.12
C PRO A 5 45.43 0.46 -45.78
N ASP A 6 44.24 0.34 -46.32
CA ASP A 6 43.14 1.26 -46.08
C ASP A 6 42.93 1.42 -44.59
N LYS A 7 43.11 2.63 -44.13
CA LYS A 7 42.85 2.94 -42.71
C LYS A 7 41.38 2.65 -42.41
N PRO A 8 41.08 1.90 -41.38
CA PRO A 8 39.69 1.74 -41.01
C PRO A 8 39.07 3.11 -40.80
N ASP A 9 37.96 3.30 -41.42
CA ASP A 9 37.19 4.54 -41.40
C ASP A 9 36.90 4.96 -39.94
N PRO A 10 37.42 6.10 -39.47
CA PRO A 10 37.17 6.53 -38.09
C PRO A 10 35.72 6.98 -37.85
N LYS A 11 34.84 6.79 -38.79
CA LYS A 11 33.43 7.18 -38.71
C LYS A 11 32.54 6.16 -38.03
N GLN A 12 33.09 5.09 -37.50
CA GLN A 12 32.32 4.36 -36.49
C GLN A 12 32.49 5.10 -35.14
N GLY A 13 31.85 6.23 -35.07
CA GLY A 13 31.66 6.87 -33.79
C GLY A 13 31.00 5.92 -32.80
N PRO A 14 31.21 6.15 -31.53
CA PRO A 14 30.64 5.28 -30.52
C PRO A 14 29.15 5.12 -30.84
N LYS A 15 28.79 3.89 -31.13
CA LYS A 15 27.37 3.53 -31.22
C LYS A 15 26.72 4.17 -30.05
N HIS A 16 25.85 5.10 -30.31
CA HIS A 16 25.07 5.73 -29.29
C HIS A 16 24.58 4.64 -28.36
N SER A 17 25.24 4.48 -27.24
CA SER A 17 24.59 3.80 -26.16
C SER A 17 23.31 4.57 -25.95
N VAL A 18 22.24 4.02 -26.46
CA VAL A 18 20.93 4.50 -26.14
C VAL A 18 20.90 4.48 -24.62
N LYS A 19 21.13 5.64 -24.03
CA LYS A 19 20.83 5.82 -22.63
C LYS A 19 19.37 5.43 -22.53
N GLN A 20 19.15 4.18 -22.16
CA GLN A 20 17.83 3.75 -21.79
C GLN A 20 17.46 4.66 -20.62
N ARG A 21 16.75 5.72 -20.93
CA ARG A 21 16.09 6.49 -19.90
C ARG A 21 15.31 5.47 -19.10
N PRO A 22 15.56 5.37 -17.81
CA PRO A 22 14.75 4.50 -17.01
C PRO A 22 13.31 4.84 -17.38
N LYS A 23 12.60 3.86 -17.89
CA LYS A 23 11.17 4.02 -18.13
C LYS A 23 10.52 4.15 -16.77
N TYR A 24 10.58 5.36 -16.20
CA TYR A 24 9.71 5.71 -15.11
C TYR A 24 8.30 5.56 -15.67
N SER A 25 7.68 4.45 -15.34
CA SER A 25 6.29 4.32 -15.65
C SER A 25 5.61 5.53 -15.00
N LYS A 26 4.79 6.22 -15.74
CA LYS A 26 4.02 7.35 -15.23
C LYS A 26 3.25 6.97 -13.96
N SER A 27 2.92 5.69 -13.82
CA SER A 27 2.30 5.13 -12.63
C SER A 27 3.15 5.22 -11.37
N ALA A 28 4.48 5.04 -11.47
CA ALA A 28 5.36 5.13 -10.29
C ALA A 28 5.45 6.56 -9.76
N LYS A 29 5.47 7.57 -10.62
CA LYS A 29 5.42 8.99 -10.21
C LYS A 29 4.08 9.34 -9.55
N HIS A 30 2.97 8.88 -10.10
CA HIS A 30 1.65 9.08 -9.50
C HIS A 30 1.53 8.41 -8.14
N GLN A 31 2.04 7.21 -7.98
CA GLN A 31 2.05 6.51 -6.69
C GLN A 31 2.91 7.24 -5.65
N ALA A 32 4.08 7.74 -6.05
CA ALA A 32 4.96 8.51 -5.16
C ALA A 32 4.29 9.82 -4.71
N HIS A 33 3.62 10.55 -5.61
CA HIS A 33 2.87 11.76 -5.28
C HIS A 33 1.65 11.47 -4.40
N LEU A 34 0.89 10.41 -4.70
CA LEU A 34 -0.25 9.99 -3.89
C LEU A 34 0.20 9.60 -2.48
N THR A 35 1.34 8.91 -2.34
CA THR A 35 1.89 8.53 -1.04
C THR A 35 2.31 9.76 -0.26
N ALA A 36 2.99 10.73 -0.88
CA ALA A 36 3.40 11.97 -0.24
C ALA A 36 2.20 12.81 0.20
N ALA A 37 1.17 12.94 -0.64
CA ALA A 37 -0.06 13.64 -0.31
C ALA A 37 -0.82 12.95 0.81
N ALA A 38 -0.91 11.62 0.77
CA ALA A 38 -1.53 10.82 1.82
C ALA A 38 -0.81 11.00 3.15
N ASP A 39 0.51 11.08 3.11
CA ASP A 39 1.34 11.32 4.28
C ASP A 39 1.07 12.68 4.91
N VAL A 40 0.98 13.74 4.11
CA VAL A 40 0.64 15.09 4.58
C VAL A 40 -0.75 15.13 5.18
N LEU A 41 -1.74 14.53 4.49
CA LEU A 41 -3.11 14.45 5.00
C LEU A 41 -3.20 13.68 6.31
N GLN A 42 -2.45 12.60 6.46
CA GLN A 42 -2.40 11.83 7.69
C GLN A 42 -1.87 12.68 8.85
N VAL A 43 -0.81 13.45 8.64
CA VAL A 43 -0.27 14.37 9.65
C VAL A 43 -1.31 15.42 10.05
N LEU A 44 -2.03 16.01 9.09
CA LEU A 44 -3.07 17.00 9.36
C LEU A 44 -4.25 16.41 10.13
N LEU A 45 -4.61 15.15 9.84
CA LEU A 45 -5.71 14.45 10.49
C LEU A 45 -5.35 13.81 11.83
N GLN A 46 -4.06 13.72 12.17
CA GLN A 46 -3.59 13.12 13.43
C GLN A 46 -4.17 13.80 14.68
N ASN A 47 -4.41 15.09 14.61
CA ASN A 47 -4.94 15.88 15.71
C ASN A 47 -6.46 15.86 15.80
N SER A 48 -7.12 15.36 14.76
CA SER A 48 -8.58 15.20 14.76
C SER A 48 -8.92 13.75 15.10
N LYS A 49 -9.53 13.52 16.24
CA LYS A 49 -10.16 12.24 16.60
C LYS A 49 -11.46 12.06 15.80
N SER A 50 -11.47 12.43 14.53
CA SER A 50 -12.67 12.43 13.71
C SER A 50 -12.79 11.14 12.92
N GLU A 51 -14.00 10.77 12.62
CA GLU A 51 -14.40 9.68 11.73
C GLU A 51 -13.75 9.81 10.33
N LEU A 52 -13.49 11.03 9.89
CA LEU A 52 -12.72 11.33 8.68
C LEU A 52 -11.31 10.73 8.71
N SER A 53 -10.67 10.76 9.89
CA SER A 53 -9.36 10.14 10.07
C SER A 53 -9.41 8.63 9.88
N ASP A 54 -10.41 7.97 10.44
CA ASP A 54 -10.57 6.52 10.33
C ASP A 54 -10.89 6.10 8.88
N GLY A 55 -11.76 6.81 8.21
CA GLY A 55 -12.07 6.61 6.80
C GLY A 55 -10.86 6.80 5.89
N PHE A 56 -10.05 7.80 6.17
CA PHE A 56 -8.83 8.05 5.42
C PHE A 56 -7.77 6.94 5.63
N LEU A 57 -7.59 6.49 6.87
CA LEU A 57 -6.68 5.40 7.18
C LEU A 57 -7.09 4.09 6.51
N ARG A 58 -8.40 3.79 6.51
CA ARG A 58 -8.95 2.65 5.77
C ARG A 58 -8.67 2.74 4.28
N TRP A 59 -8.94 3.89 3.66
CA TRP A 59 -8.69 4.13 2.25
C TRP A 59 -7.21 3.92 1.91
N ARG A 60 -6.32 4.47 2.72
CA ARG A 60 -4.87 4.32 2.55
C ARG A 60 -4.43 2.85 2.63
N LEU A 61 -4.95 2.12 3.60
CA LEU A 61 -4.67 0.68 3.73
C LEU A 61 -5.19 -0.11 2.54
N GLU A 62 -6.38 0.21 2.06
CA GLU A 62 -6.97 -0.44 0.89
C GLU A 62 -6.10 -0.27 -0.36
N GLN A 63 -5.61 0.94 -0.61
CA GLN A 63 -4.76 1.24 -1.76
C GLN A 63 -3.42 0.48 -1.74
N GLN A 64 -2.88 0.22 -0.57
CA GLN A 64 -1.57 -0.39 -0.39
C GLN A 64 -1.64 -1.76 0.31
N TRP A 65 -2.79 -2.40 0.27
CA TRP A 65 -3.03 -3.62 1.05
C TRP A 65 -2.04 -4.75 0.74
N ALA A 66 -1.75 -4.97 -0.54
CA ALA A 66 -0.78 -5.98 -0.97
C ALA A 66 0.64 -5.71 -0.45
N ASP A 67 1.03 -4.44 -0.33
CA ASP A 67 2.32 -4.04 0.22
C ASP A 67 2.37 -4.25 1.73
N VAL A 68 1.24 -4.09 2.41
CA VAL A 68 1.15 -4.25 3.87
C VAL A 68 1.19 -5.70 4.29
N VAL A 69 0.33 -6.54 3.74
CA VAL A 69 0.13 -7.93 4.18
C VAL A 69 0.77 -8.97 3.27
N GLY A 70 1.24 -8.55 2.10
CA GLY A 70 1.74 -9.45 1.06
C GLY A 70 0.66 -9.88 0.09
N VAL A 71 1.10 -10.24 -1.13
CA VAL A 71 0.19 -10.56 -2.25
C VAL A 71 -0.72 -11.75 -1.93
N ALA A 72 -0.19 -12.79 -1.30
CA ALA A 72 -0.95 -14.01 -0.99
C ALA A 72 -2.16 -13.71 -0.07
N ILE A 73 -1.95 -12.95 0.99
CA ILE A 73 -3.03 -12.56 1.91
C ILE A 73 -3.94 -11.52 1.27
N ALA A 74 -3.38 -10.57 0.53
CA ALA A 74 -4.15 -9.51 -0.13
C ALA A 74 -5.15 -10.03 -1.16
N GLN A 75 -4.85 -11.14 -1.82
CA GLN A 75 -5.78 -11.78 -2.78
C GLN A 75 -7.01 -12.38 -2.10
N GLN A 76 -6.93 -12.73 -0.84
CA GLN A 76 -7.99 -13.40 -0.08
C GLN A 76 -8.70 -12.48 0.91
N THR A 77 -8.21 -11.27 1.08
CA THR A 77 -8.69 -10.33 2.10
C THR A 77 -8.80 -8.92 1.56
N LEU A 78 -9.61 -8.11 2.24
CA LEU A 78 -9.74 -6.68 1.95
C LEU A 78 -10.06 -5.93 3.23
N PRO A 79 -9.37 -4.83 3.56
CA PRO A 79 -9.77 -3.96 4.65
C PRO A 79 -11.06 -3.24 4.27
N VAL A 80 -12.10 -3.38 5.07
CA VAL A 80 -13.44 -2.85 4.75
C VAL A 80 -13.91 -1.77 5.70
N ALA A 81 -13.39 -1.74 6.91
CA ALA A 81 -13.72 -0.70 7.89
C ALA A 81 -12.56 -0.50 8.86
N PHE A 82 -12.39 0.72 9.31
CA PHE A 82 -11.47 1.08 10.37
C PHE A 82 -12.20 2.03 11.33
N GLU A 83 -12.36 1.63 12.57
CA GLU A 83 -13.13 2.37 13.56
C GLU A 83 -12.48 2.26 14.93
N LYS A 84 -12.16 3.41 15.52
CA LYS A 84 -11.64 3.53 16.91
C LYS A 84 -10.51 2.54 17.23
N GLY A 85 -9.61 2.33 16.28
CA GLY A 85 -8.51 1.40 16.42
C GLY A 85 -8.82 -0.05 16.08
N SER A 86 -10.03 -0.37 15.66
CA SER A 86 -10.41 -1.70 15.18
C SER A 86 -10.42 -1.74 13.65
N LEU A 87 -9.61 -2.60 13.08
CA LEU A 87 -9.57 -2.84 11.65
C LEU A 87 -10.41 -4.07 11.31
N PHE A 88 -11.42 -3.89 10.47
CA PHE A 88 -12.25 -4.97 9.96
C PHE A 88 -11.73 -5.41 8.61
N ILE A 89 -11.38 -6.68 8.50
CA ILE A 89 -10.86 -7.29 7.29
C ILE A 89 -11.87 -8.30 6.79
N TRP A 90 -12.38 -8.07 5.57
CA TRP A 90 -13.20 -9.05 4.89
C TRP A 90 -12.35 -10.20 4.37
N VAL A 91 -12.83 -11.42 4.55
CA VAL A 91 -12.18 -12.65 4.11
C VAL A 91 -13.05 -13.30 3.04
N ARG A 92 -12.42 -13.65 1.94
CA ARG A 92 -13.11 -14.20 0.78
C ARG A 92 -13.79 -15.54 1.04
N HIS A 93 -13.08 -16.42 1.76
CA HIS A 93 -13.54 -17.78 2.05
C HIS A 93 -13.37 -18.12 3.52
N PRO A 94 -14.35 -18.84 4.11
CA PRO A 94 -14.28 -19.21 5.53
C PRO A 94 -13.07 -20.09 5.88
N THR A 95 -12.54 -20.85 4.92
CA THR A 95 -11.34 -21.68 5.11
C THR A 95 -10.10 -20.87 5.49
N TRP A 96 -10.03 -19.59 5.09
CA TRP A 96 -8.93 -18.70 5.43
C TRP A 96 -9.03 -18.11 6.83
N MET A 97 -10.24 -18.06 7.41
CA MET A 97 -10.49 -17.43 8.72
C MET A 97 -9.61 -18.01 9.82
N GLN A 98 -9.48 -19.33 9.88
CA GLN A 98 -8.70 -19.99 10.91
C GLN A 98 -7.21 -19.72 10.78
N GLN A 99 -6.69 -19.74 9.56
CA GLN A 99 -5.29 -19.42 9.31
C GLN A 99 -4.98 -17.94 9.62
N LEU A 100 -5.86 -17.05 9.18
CA LEU A 100 -5.71 -15.62 9.42
C LEU A 100 -5.81 -15.26 10.90
N TRP A 101 -6.59 -16.00 11.65
CA TRP A 101 -6.66 -15.84 13.10
C TRP A 101 -5.29 -16.00 13.77
N TYR A 102 -4.51 -16.98 13.34
CA TYR A 102 -3.15 -17.18 13.84
C TYR A 102 -2.20 -16.05 13.43
N PHE A 103 -2.44 -15.41 12.31
CA PHE A 103 -1.65 -14.28 11.81
C PHE A 103 -2.17 -12.91 12.26
N GLN A 104 -3.19 -12.86 13.09
CA GLN A 104 -3.83 -11.62 13.55
C GLN A 104 -2.83 -10.62 14.11
N ASP A 105 -1.97 -11.03 14.99
CA ASP A 105 -0.97 -10.17 15.62
C ASP A 105 0.10 -9.71 14.62
N VAL A 106 0.48 -10.56 13.69
CA VAL A 106 1.43 -10.23 12.61
C VAL A 106 0.83 -9.19 11.67
N ILE A 107 -0.43 -9.35 11.30
CA ILE A 107 -1.16 -8.39 10.46
C ILE A 107 -1.29 -7.05 11.19
N LYS A 108 -1.66 -7.06 12.44
CA LYS A 108 -1.73 -5.87 13.28
C LYS A 108 -0.40 -5.11 13.32
N GLU A 109 0.68 -5.82 13.54
CA GLU A 109 2.03 -5.23 13.56
C GLU A 109 2.41 -4.62 12.22
N LYS A 110 2.14 -5.32 11.11
CA LYS A 110 2.41 -4.83 9.76
C LYS A 110 1.58 -3.59 9.42
N VAL A 111 0.31 -3.57 9.80
CA VAL A 111 -0.58 -2.42 9.62
C VAL A 111 -0.05 -1.22 10.41
N ASN A 112 0.28 -1.40 11.67
CA ASN A 112 0.82 -0.33 12.50
C ASN A 112 2.14 0.20 11.94
N ARG A 113 3.02 -0.66 11.52
CA ARG A 113 4.29 -0.27 10.89
C ARG A 113 4.09 0.53 9.62
N HIS A 114 3.10 0.17 8.82
CA HIS A 114 2.77 0.89 7.59
C HIS A 114 2.16 2.26 7.84
N LEU A 115 1.33 2.38 8.86
CA LEU A 115 0.70 3.64 9.27
C LEU A 115 1.61 4.49 10.16
N GLU A 116 2.63 3.90 10.73
CA GLU A 116 3.51 4.54 11.69
C GLU A 116 4.41 5.58 11.02
N ARG A 117 4.32 6.82 11.48
CA ARG A 117 5.29 7.86 11.20
C ARG A 117 6.08 8.26 12.42
N GLU A 118 5.47 8.11 13.59
CA GLU A 118 6.10 8.36 14.88
C GLU A 118 6.24 7.04 15.61
N PRO A 119 7.45 6.67 16.06
CA PRO A 119 7.65 5.44 16.81
C PRO A 119 6.84 5.45 18.11
N GLY A 120 6.12 4.39 18.36
CA GLY A 120 5.35 4.16 19.58
C GLY A 120 3.86 4.50 19.51
N ARG A 121 3.35 5.00 18.38
CA ARG A 121 1.91 5.22 18.23
C ARG A 121 1.22 3.99 17.63
N GLU A 122 0.35 3.39 18.39
CA GLU A 122 -0.46 2.27 17.94
C GLU A 122 -1.78 2.77 17.32
N TRP A 123 -1.85 2.69 15.99
CA TRP A 123 -3.04 3.08 15.22
C TRP A 123 -4.12 2.01 15.24
N CYS A 124 -3.71 0.77 15.01
CA CYS A 124 -4.57 -0.40 15.02
C CYS A 124 -4.36 -1.16 16.32
N ARG A 125 -5.39 -1.21 17.14
CA ARG A 125 -5.38 -1.93 18.42
C ARG A 125 -5.87 -3.35 18.27
N GLN A 126 -6.80 -3.55 17.35
CA GLN A 126 -7.45 -4.83 17.15
C GLN A 126 -7.73 -5.08 15.67
N VAL A 127 -7.51 -6.30 15.24
CA VAL A 127 -7.89 -6.79 13.92
C VAL A 127 -9.07 -7.74 14.06
N LYS A 128 -10.13 -7.52 13.30
CA LYS A 128 -11.31 -8.37 13.26
C LYS A 128 -11.55 -8.87 11.85
N PHE A 129 -11.80 -10.16 11.71
CA PHE A 129 -12.11 -10.77 10.42
C PHE A 129 -13.62 -10.95 10.27
N THR A 130 -14.13 -10.70 9.07
CA THR A 130 -15.54 -10.87 8.76
C THR A 130 -15.73 -11.52 7.40
N LEU A 131 -16.75 -12.35 7.29
CA LEU A 131 -17.21 -12.91 6.02
C LEU A 131 -18.26 -12.02 5.36
N ASN A 132 -18.84 -11.11 6.12
CA ASN A 132 -19.88 -10.21 5.63
C ASN A 132 -19.35 -8.80 5.38
N ARG A 133 -19.01 -8.53 4.14
CA ARG A 133 -18.49 -7.23 3.71
C ARG A 133 -19.48 -6.08 3.99
N ARG A 134 -20.78 -6.32 3.76
CA ARG A 134 -21.81 -5.29 3.95
C ARG A 134 -22.10 -4.98 5.40
N ALA A 135 -22.04 -5.98 6.28
CA ALA A 135 -22.26 -5.76 7.71
C ALA A 135 -21.18 -4.89 8.32
N ALA A 136 -19.93 -5.14 7.96
CA ALA A 136 -18.80 -4.33 8.43
C ALA A 136 -18.90 -2.86 7.95
N GLN A 137 -19.35 -2.63 6.73
CA GLN A 137 -19.57 -1.28 6.19
C GLN A 137 -20.73 -0.56 6.87
N LYS A 138 -21.83 -1.27 7.15
CA LYS A 138 -22.98 -0.70 7.86
C LYS A 138 -22.69 -0.34 9.30
N GLU A 139 -21.82 -1.08 9.95
CA GLU A 139 -21.41 -0.78 11.31
C GLU A 139 -20.63 0.53 11.38
N GLN A 140 -19.82 0.79 10.35
CA GLN A 140 -19.14 2.07 10.20
C GLN A 140 -20.11 3.23 9.94
N GLU A 141 -21.10 3.05 9.08
CA GLU A 141 -22.13 4.08 8.81
C GLU A 141 -23.00 4.41 10.02
N ARG A 142 -23.23 3.44 10.90
CA ARG A 142 -24.01 3.65 12.14
C ARG A 142 -23.26 4.44 13.20
N SER A 143 -21.96 4.34 13.23
CA SER A 143 -21.15 5.09 14.18
C SER A 143 -20.89 6.53 13.73
N GLU A 144 -21.26 6.85 12.49
CA GLU A 144 -21.17 8.21 11.93
C GLU A 144 -22.44 9.05 12.21
N ASP A 145 -23.51 8.45 12.69
CA ASP A 145 -24.72 9.13 13.16
C ASP A 145 -24.67 9.32 14.70
#